data_738c309d053cd2689cd1bd9fba5be755
#
_entry.id   738c309d053cd2689cd1bd9fba5be755
#
_cell.length_a   1.000
_cell.length_b   1.000
_cell.length_c   1.000
_cell.angle_alpha   90.00
_cell.angle_beta   90.00
_cell.angle_gamma   90.00
#
_symmetry.space_group_name_H-M   'P 1'
#
loop_
_entity.id
_entity.type
_entity.pdbx_description
1 polymer ?
#
loop_
_entity_poly.entity_id
_entity_poly.type
_entity_poly.pdbx_seq_one_letter_code
_entity_poly.pdbx_strand_id
1 'polypeptide(L)'
;MRGQSRGKTMYVVPYLMAPPGSPLEPYAAGVELTDNRPVVLHMIRMARVAVAHLENLEDPATFVRAVHVTGDLENLGQGTPEDQRYFVTVADQRTILHFGSSYGGNALLGKIAHGLRQACYDGRASGRFLAEQFMLLGIVDKQTGAKYHICGGFPSASGKTNLAMTLAPDALGVRYHVEFYGDDIAWI
;
A
#
# COMPACT_ATOMS: atom_id res chain seq x y z
N MET A 1 -6.61 -7.23 21.38
CA MET A 1 -7.38 -6.15 20.73
C MET A 1 -8.75 -5.89 21.37
N ARG A 2 -9.46 -6.93 21.84
CA ARG A 2 -10.82 -6.74 22.41
C ARG A 2 -10.80 -5.74 23.58
N GLY A 3 -11.64 -4.70 23.51
CA GLY A 3 -11.75 -3.66 24.52
C GLY A 3 -10.74 -2.50 24.44
N GLN A 4 -9.70 -2.61 23.63
CA GLN A 4 -8.64 -1.60 23.52
C GLN A 4 -9.09 -0.28 22.85
N SER A 5 -10.18 -0.33 22.10
CA SER A 5 -10.76 0.86 21.46
C SER A 5 -11.90 1.49 22.31
N ARG A 6 -12.18 0.97 23.52
CA ARG A 6 -13.25 1.50 24.37
C ARG A 6 -12.94 2.95 24.75
N GLY A 7 -13.90 3.85 24.52
CA GLY A 7 -13.77 5.28 24.82
C GLY A 7 -12.89 6.06 23.82
N LYS A 8 -12.38 5.41 22.77
CA LYS A 8 -11.59 6.05 21.71
C LYS A 8 -12.45 6.36 20.48
N THR A 9 -12.07 7.41 19.77
CA THR A 9 -12.63 7.67 18.43
C THR A 9 -12.02 6.68 17.44
N MET A 10 -12.85 5.95 16.72
CA MET A 10 -12.43 5.11 15.62
C MET A 10 -12.77 5.79 14.29
N TYR A 11 -11.75 6.00 13.48
CA TYR A 11 -11.89 6.54 12.13
C TYR A 11 -12.16 5.41 11.16
N VAL A 12 -13.09 5.63 10.24
CA VAL A 12 -13.41 4.70 9.15
C VAL A 12 -12.82 5.28 7.87
N VAL A 13 -11.90 4.54 7.26
CA VAL A 13 -11.14 4.98 6.08
C VAL A 13 -11.39 4.03 4.91
N PRO A 14 -12.42 4.27 4.08
CA PRO A 14 -12.59 3.55 2.82
C PRO A 14 -11.56 4.04 1.80
N TYR A 15 -10.93 3.11 1.09
CA TYR A 15 -9.86 3.45 0.16
C TYR A 15 -9.78 2.51 -1.04
N LEU A 16 -9.12 2.99 -2.10
CA LEU A 16 -8.77 2.23 -3.29
C LEU A 16 -7.26 2.32 -3.55
N MET A 17 -6.57 1.18 -3.67
CA MET A 17 -5.13 1.12 -3.93
C MET A 17 -4.79 1.29 -5.41
N ALA A 18 -5.57 0.72 -6.31
CA ALA A 18 -5.39 0.86 -7.76
C ALA A 18 -6.09 2.10 -8.33
N PRO A 19 -5.73 2.56 -9.54
CA PRO A 19 -6.52 3.54 -10.25
C PRO A 19 -7.95 3.03 -10.53
N PRO A 20 -8.99 3.88 -10.40
CA PRO A 20 -10.34 3.52 -10.80
C PRO A 20 -10.40 3.09 -12.27
N GLY A 21 -11.19 2.05 -12.58
CA GLY A 21 -11.27 1.46 -13.93
C GLY A 21 -10.08 0.57 -14.31
N SER A 22 -9.10 0.40 -13.42
CA SER A 22 -7.99 -0.53 -13.62
C SER A 22 -8.47 -1.98 -13.57
N PRO A 23 -7.87 -2.90 -14.36
CA PRO A 23 -8.12 -4.33 -14.24
C PRO A 23 -7.84 -4.91 -12.84
N LEU A 24 -7.09 -4.19 -12.02
CA LEU A 24 -6.73 -4.57 -10.66
C LEU A 24 -7.67 -3.96 -9.60
N GLU A 25 -8.62 -3.13 -9.98
CA GLU A 25 -9.58 -2.50 -9.07
C GLU A 25 -10.33 -3.51 -8.17
N PRO A 26 -10.77 -4.69 -8.65
CA PRO A 26 -11.46 -5.68 -7.81
C PRO A 26 -10.65 -6.19 -6.62
N TYR A 27 -9.33 -6.04 -6.67
CA TYR A 27 -8.42 -6.43 -5.58
C TYR A 27 -8.02 -5.26 -4.68
N ALA A 28 -8.36 -4.04 -5.06
CA ALA A 28 -7.76 -2.82 -4.54
C ALA A 28 -8.60 -2.10 -3.49
N ALA A 29 -9.87 -2.42 -3.36
CA ALA A 29 -10.76 -1.78 -2.39
C ALA A 29 -10.53 -2.30 -0.98
N GLY A 30 -10.57 -1.38 0.00
CA GLY A 30 -10.45 -1.72 1.40
C GLY A 30 -11.10 -0.70 2.32
N VAL A 31 -11.34 -1.13 3.55
CA VAL A 31 -11.78 -0.26 4.66
C VAL A 31 -10.84 -0.49 5.83
N GLU A 32 -10.23 0.58 6.30
CA GLU A 32 -9.43 0.58 7.52
C GLU A 32 -10.18 1.25 8.66
N LEU A 33 -10.26 0.58 9.80
CA LEU A 33 -10.69 1.13 11.07
C LEU A 33 -9.46 1.43 11.92
N THR A 34 -9.27 2.67 12.35
CA THR A 34 -8.10 3.04 13.17
C THR A 34 -8.46 4.06 14.25
N ASP A 35 -7.81 3.96 15.42
CA ASP A 35 -7.88 4.96 16.48
C ASP A 35 -6.83 6.08 16.32
N ASN A 36 -6.04 6.07 15.23
CA ASN A 36 -4.86 6.90 15.06
C ASN A 36 -5.00 7.90 13.91
N ARG A 37 -5.05 9.20 14.21
CA ARG A 37 -5.12 10.28 13.19
C ARG A 37 -3.94 10.32 12.22
N PRO A 38 -2.67 10.21 12.66
CA PRO A 38 -1.54 10.09 11.73
C PRO A 38 -1.69 8.99 10.71
N VAL A 39 -2.25 7.84 11.07
CA VAL A 39 -2.51 6.73 10.14
C VAL A 39 -3.53 7.15 9.08
N VAL A 40 -4.61 7.83 9.47
CA VAL A 40 -5.60 8.37 8.52
C VAL A 40 -4.96 9.33 7.53
N LEU A 41 -4.11 10.26 8.00
CA LEU A 41 -3.42 11.22 7.15
C LEU A 41 -2.46 10.53 6.17
N HIS A 42 -1.78 9.48 6.60
CA HIS A 42 -0.93 8.68 5.74
C HIS A 42 -1.75 7.94 4.67
N MET A 43 -2.90 7.37 5.03
CA MET A 43 -3.78 6.71 4.07
C MET A 43 -4.27 7.68 2.98
N ILE A 44 -4.64 8.91 3.36
CA ILE A 44 -5.05 9.96 2.40
C ILE A 44 -3.93 10.29 1.41
N ARG A 45 -2.66 10.20 1.84
CA ARG A 45 -1.50 10.46 0.95
C ARG A 45 -1.13 9.29 0.05
N MET A 46 -1.45 8.07 0.47
CA MET A 46 -0.96 6.85 -0.20
C MET A 46 -2.01 6.14 -1.03
N ALA A 47 -3.28 6.35 -0.72
CA ALA A 47 -4.38 5.71 -1.39
C ALA A 47 -5.45 6.75 -1.77
N ARG A 48 -6.39 6.34 -2.61
CA ARG A 48 -7.56 7.16 -2.94
C ARG A 48 -8.61 6.91 -1.87
N VAL A 49 -8.80 7.86 -0.95
CA VAL A 49 -9.75 7.73 0.15
C VAL A 49 -11.07 8.38 -0.23
N ALA A 50 -12.11 7.58 -0.40
CA ALA A 50 -13.48 8.04 -0.60
C ALA A 50 -14.49 6.92 -0.35
N VAL A 51 -15.68 7.25 0.14
CA VAL A 51 -16.79 6.29 0.31
C VAL A 51 -17.25 5.74 -1.03
N ALA A 52 -17.24 6.56 -2.07
CA ALA A 52 -17.64 6.19 -3.43
C ALA A 52 -16.92 4.94 -3.98
N HIS A 53 -15.73 4.62 -3.48
CA HIS A 53 -15.03 3.39 -3.87
C HIS A 53 -15.70 2.11 -3.39
N LEU A 54 -16.62 2.20 -2.43
CA LEU A 54 -17.39 1.06 -1.93
C LEU A 54 -18.79 0.96 -2.55
N GLU A 55 -19.28 2.03 -3.14
CA GLU A 55 -20.63 2.09 -3.70
C GLU A 55 -20.79 1.19 -4.93
N ASN A 56 -19.72 0.96 -5.66
CA ASN A 56 -19.70 0.14 -6.87
C ASN A 56 -19.25 -1.31 -6.64
N LEU A 57 -19.06 -1.72 -5.39
CA LEU A 57 -18.70 -3.10 -5.08
C LEU A 57 -19.94 -4.00 -5.24
N GLU A 58 -19.89 -4.90 -6.20
CA GLU A 58 -20.96 -5.89 -6.43
C GLU A 58 -21.13 -6.83 -5.22
N ASP A 59 -20.01 -7.16 -4.56
CA ASP A 59 -19.99 -8.01 -3.37
C ASP A 59 -19.17 -7.37 -2.24
N PRO A 60 -19.79 -7.05 -1.09
CA PRO A 60 -19.08 -6.53 0.08
C PRO A 60 -17.99 -7.47 0.63
N ALA A 61 -18.00 -8.75 0.28
CA ALA A 61 -16.95 -9.68 0.68
C ALA A 61 -15.63 -9.45 -0.08
N THR A 62 -15.64 -8.68 -1.17
CA THR A 62 -14.47 -8.46 -2.02
C THR A 62 -13.51 -7.40 -1.50
N PHE A 63 -13.92 -6.51 -0.60
CA PHE A 63 -13.01 -5.52 -0.05
C PHE A 63 -12.18 -6.07 1.12
N VAL A 64 -10.98 -5.51 1.30
CA VAL A 64 -10.11 -5.84 2.43
C VAL A 64 -10.59 -5.12 3.69
N ARG A 65 -10.80 -5.89 4.76
CA ARG A 65 -11.22 -5.40 6.08
C ARG A 65 -10.00 -5.27 6.98
N ALA A 66 -9.63 -4.05 7.33
CA ALA A 66 -8.47 -3.78 8.15
C ALA A 66 -8.85 -3.09 9.46
N VAL A 67 -8.27 -3.55 10.57
CA VAL A 67 -8.44 -2.92 11.89
C VAL A 67 -7.07 -2.65 12.47
N HIS A 68 -6.81 -1.39 12.74
CA HIS A 68 -5.63 -0.92 13.44
C HIS A 68 -6.01 -0.33 14.79
N VAL A 69 -5.34 -0.78 15.85
CA VAL A 69 -5.45 -0.23 17.20
C VAL A 69 -4.05 0.05 17.73
N THR A 70 -3.79 1.32 18.05
CA THR A 70 -2.47 1.78 18.50
C THR A 70 -2.02 1.13 19.82
N GLY A 71 -2.96 0.78 20.69
CA GLY A 71 -2.68 0.28 22.03
C GLY A 71 -2.46 1.46 22.99
N ASP A 72 -1.23 1.89 23.15
CA ASP A 72 -0.87 3.07 23.93
C ASP A 72 -0.94 4.33 23.06
N LEU A 73 -2.11 4.96 23.01
CA LEU A 73 -2.34 6.13 22.16
C LEU A 73 -1.62 7.39 22.68
N GLU A 74 -1.42 7.53 23.98
CA GLU A 74 -0.74 8.69 24.58
C GLU A 74 0.70 8.79 24.10
N ASN A 75 1.39 7.63 24.01
CA ASN A 75 2.76 7.55 23.50
C ASN A 75 2.82 7.08 22.04
N LEU A 76 1.74 7.20 21.30
CA LEU A 76 1.63 6.79 19.90
C LEU A 76 2.07 5.34 19.65
N GLY A 77 1.78 4.44 20.60
CA GLY A 77 2.11 3.03 20.53
C GLY A 77 3.54 2.67 20.95
N GLN A 78 4.37 3.66 21.33
CA GLN A 78 5.74 3.37 21.76
C GLN A 78 5.79 2.65 23.11
N GLY A 79 4.81 2.90 23.98
CA GLY A 79 4.69 2.22 25.27
C GLY A 79 4.20 0.77 25.20
N THR A 80 3.70 0.31 24.06
CA THR A 80 3.30 -1.09 23.92
C THR A 80 4.55 -1.96 23.76
N PRO A 81 4.79 -2.95 24.64
CA PRO A 81 5.91 -3.88 24.52
C PRO A 81 5.93 -4.57 23.14
N GLU A 82 7.11 -4.83 22.63
CA GLU A 82 7.27 -5.36 21.27
C GLU A 82 6.64 -6.75 21.12
N ASP A 83 6.74 -7.58 22.14
CA ASP A 83 6.13 -8.91 22.21
C ASP A 83 4.60 -8.89 22.28
N GLN A 84 4.00 -7.70 22.53
CA GLN A 84 2.56 -7.48 22.54
C GLN A 84 2.05 -6.80 21.26
N ARG A 85 2.92 -6.54 20.30
CA ARG A 85 2.55 -5.97 19.00
C ARG A 85 2.22 -7.09 18.04
N TYR A 86 1.06 -6.99 17.40
CA TYR A 86 0.58 -8.03 16.49
C TYR A 86 0.25 -7.45 15.13
N PHE A 87 0.63 -8.18 14.11
CA PHE A 87 0.29 -7.93 12.74
C PHE A 87 -0.16 -9.24 12.11
N VAL A 88 -1.47 -9.39 11.93
CA VAL A 88 -2.09 -10.62 11.47
C VAL A 88 -2.82 -10.39 10.15
N THR A 89 -2.54 -11.20 9.14
CA THR A 89 -3.30 -11.26 7.89
C THR A 89 -3.97 -12.62 7.79
N VAL A 90 -5.30 -12.62 7.69
CA VAL A 90 -6.13 -13.78 7.38
C VAL A 90 -6.49 -13.65 5.90
N ALA A 91 -5.59 -14.12 5.04
CA ALA A 91 -5.58 -13.77 3.63
C ALA A 91 -6.80 -14.27 2.86
N ASP A 92 -7.26 -15.50 3.13
CA ASP A 92 -8.46 -16.10 2.56
C ASP A 92 -9.76 -15.36 2.94
N GLN A 93 -9.76 -14.68 4.08
CA GLN A 93 -10.85 -13.85 4.55
C GLN A 93 -10.68 -12.37 4.22
N ARG A 94 -9.58 -11.98 3.56
CA ARG A 94 -9.22 -10.59 3.26
C ARG A 94 -9.32 -9.68 4.50
N THR A 95 -8.82 -10.19 5.63
CA THR A 95 -8.91 -9.52 6.93
C THR A 95 -7.53 -9.27 7.50
N ILE A 96 -7.28 -8.04 7.94
CA ILE A 96 -6.02 -7.58 8.50
C ILE A 96 -6.27 -7.01 9.89
N LEU A 97 -5.49 -7.48 10.88
CA LEU A 97 -5.56 -7.01 12.25
C LEU A 97 -4.19 -6.53 12.68
N HIS A 98 -4.10 -5.30 13.14
CA HIS A 98 -2.87 -4.70 13.63
C HIS A 98 -3.08 -4.08 15.00
N PHE A 99 -2.20 -4.38 15.94
CA PHE A 99 -2.24 -3.88 17.31
C PHE A 99 -0.86 -3.46 17.80
N GLY A 100 -0.81 -2.32 18.48
CA GLY A 100 0.33 -1.94 19.32
C GLY A 100 1.38 -1.07 18.65
N SER A 101 1.13 -0.52 17.46
CA SER A 101 2.08 0.38 16.80
C SER A 101 1.38 1.47 16.02
N SER A 102 1.98 2.65 15.97
CA SER A 102 1.61 3.76 15.08
C SER A 102 2.72 4.10 14.11
N TYR A 103 3.83 3.34 14.14
CA TYR A 103 5.02 3.66 13.38
C TYR A 103 4.93 3.21 11.91
N GLY A 104 5.20 4.17 11.00
CA GLY A 104 5.58 3.97 9.61
C GLY A 104 4.79 2.90 8.87
N GLY A 105 5.51 2.02 8.18
CA GLY A 105 4.93 0.95 7.40
C GLY A 105 4.09 -0.06 8.19
N ASN A 106 4.31 -0.20 9.48
CA ASN A 106 3.55 -1.14 10.30
C ASN A 106 2.11 -0.67 10.56
N ALA A 107 1.91 0.64 10.75
CA ALA A 107 0.60 1.23 10.94
C ALA A 107 -0.14 1.47 9.62
N LEU A 108 0.57 1.42 8.50
CA LEU A 108 0.03 1.67 7.16
C LEU A 108 -0.51 0.37 6.56
N LEU A 109 -1.69 -0.03 6.99
CA LEU A 109 -2.34 -1.27 6.55
C LEU A 109 -2.58 -1.29 5.04
N GLY A 110 -2.92 -0.16 4.43
CA GLY A 110 -3.10 -0.06 2.99
C GLY A 110 -1.80 -0.33 2.22
N LYS A 111 -0.66 0.14 2.71
CA LYS A 111 0.62 -0.03 1.99
C LYS A 111 1.15 -1.45 2.09
N ILE A 112 1.51 -1.89 3.29
CA ILE A 112 2.21 -3.17 3.47
C ILE A 112 1.25 -4.34 3.55
N ALA A 113 0.20 -4.22 4.35
CA ALA A 113 -0.68 -5.36 4.59
C ALA A 113 -1.60 -5.63 3.41
N HIS A 114 -2.22 -4.61 2.85
CA HIS A 114 -3.05 -4.77 1.66
C HIS A 114 -2.21 -4.72 0.38
N GLY A 115 -1.51 -3.61 0.14
CA GLY A 115 -0.82 -3.37 -1.13
C GLY A 115 0.30 -4.35 -1.46
N LEU A 116 0.89 -4.99 -0.46
CA LEU A 116 1.91 -6.01 -0.68
C LEU A 116 1.44 -7.41 -0.28
N ARG A 117 1.12 -7.65 0.99
CA ARG A 117 0.89 -9.02 1.49
C ARG A 117 -0.42 -9.63 1.01
N GLN A 118 -1.54 -8.93 1.19
CA GLN A 118 -2.84 -9.40 0.68
C GLN A 118 -2.83 -9.47 -0.85
N ALA A 119 -2.31 -8.44 -1.51
CA ALA A 119 -2.21 -8.41 -2.97
C ALA A 119 -1.34 -9.53 -3.54
N CYS A 120 -0.23 -9.87 -2.87
CA CYS A 120 0.59 -11.02 -3.27
C CYS A 120 -0.19 -12.34 -3.17
N TYR A 121 -0.99 -12.50 -2.12
CA TYR A 121 -1.87 -13.67 -1.99
C TYR A 121 -2.93 -13.71 -3.10
N ASP A 122 -3.64 -12.60 -3.30
CA ASP A 122 -4.69 -12.47 -4.32
C ASP A 122 -4.14 -12.67 -5.74
N GLY A 123 -2.97 -12.09 -6.03
CA GLY A 123 -2.30 -12.24 -7.32
C GLY A 123 -1.91 -13.68 -7.62
N ARG A 124 -1.36 -14.39 -6.62
CA ARG A 124 -1.04 -15.82 -6.73
C ARG A 124 -2.29 -16.69 -6.89
N ALA A 125 -3.32 -16.42 -6.09
CA ALA A 125 -4.56 -17.20 -6.13
C ALA A 125 -5.31 -17.01 -7.45
N SER A 126 -5.29 -15.82 -8.02
CA SER A 126 -5.95 -15.50 -9.30
C SER A 126 -5.08 -15.82 -10.53
N GLY A 127 -3.76 -15.84 -10.38
CA GLY A 127 -2.80 -15.94 -11.48
C GLY A 127 -2.80 -14.72 -12.42
N ARG A 128 -3.30 -13.58 -11.97
CA ARG A 128 -3.54 -12.40 -12.83
C ARG A 128 -2.49 -11.31 -12.70
N PHE A 129 -1.82 -11.20 -11.55
CA PHE A 129 -0.84 -10.17 -11.29
C PHE A 129 0.17 -10.60 -10.25
N LEU A 130 1.25 -9.85 -10.17
CA LEU A 130 2.27 -10.00 -9.14
C LEU A 130 2.33 -8.70 -8.33
N ALA A 131 2.27 -8.80 -7.00
CA ALA A 131 2.48 -7.68 -6.10
C ALA A 131 3.81 -7.87 -5.36
N GLU A 132 4.75 -6.95 -5.58
CA GLU A 132 6.10 -7.05 -5.02
C GLU A 132 6.65 -5.68 -4.59
N GLN A 133 7.69 -5.71 -3.77
CA GLN A 133 8.39 -4.51 -3.34
C GLN A 133 9.40 -4.08 -4.41
N PHE A 134 8.89 -3.55 -5.51
CA PHE A 134 9.66 -3.12 -6.67
C PHE A 134 9.55 -1.62 -6.89
N MET A 135 10.65 -1.02 -7.37
CA MET A 135 10.54 0.21 -8.14
C MET A 135 10.02 -0.10 -9.53
N LEU A 136 9.36 0.88 -10.13
CA LEU A 136 8.90 0.81 -11.51
C LEU A 136 9.22 2.13 -12.22
N LEU A 137 9.98 2.03 -13.32
CA LEU A 137 10.30 3.17 -14.16
C LEU A 137 10.14 2.82 -15.64
N GLY A 138 9.96 3.85 -16.47
CA GLY A 138 9.94 3.75 -17.91
C GLY A 138 11.16 4.43 -18.52
N ILE A 139 11.68 3.87 -19.63
CA ILE A 139 12.64 4.53 -20.49
C ILE A 139 12.01 4.67 -21.87
N VAL A 140 11.90 5.90 -22.35
CA VAL A 140 11.38 6.20 -23.66
C VAL A 140 12.53 6.60 -24.59
N ASP A 141 12.68 5.90 -25.71
CA ASP A 141 13.54 6.31 -26.81
C ASP A 141 12.78 7.35 -27.67
N LYS A 142 13.19 8.62 -27.58
CA LYS A 142 12.55 9.74 -28.27
C LYS A 142 12.66 9.66 -29.80
N GLN A 143 13.62 8.91 -30.32
CA GLN A 143 13.83 8.76 -31.76
C GLN A 143 12.88 7.72 -32.36
N THR A 144 12.67 6.63 -31.65
CA THR A 144 11.86 5.50 -32.13
C THR A 144 10.46 5.49 -31.56
N GLY A 145 10.22 6.20 -30.45
CA GLY A 145 9.00 6.13 -29.67
C GLY A 145 8.89 4.84 -28.82
N ALA A 146 9.90 4.00 -28.85
CA ALA A 146 9.92 2.74 -28.07
C ALA A 146 9.95 3.04 -26.58
N LYS A 147 9.15 2.32 -25.82
CA LYS A 147 9.04 2.45 -24.37
C LYS A 147 9.38 1.12 -23.69
N TYR A 148 10.28 1.17 -22.72
CA TYR A 148 10.74 0.04 -21.94
C TYR A 148 10.34 0.24 -20.48
N HIS A 149 9.71 -0.76 -19.88
CA HIS A 149 9.36 -0.76 -18.46
C HIS A 149 10.38 -1.59 -17.68
N ILE A 150 10.92 -1.01 -16.61
CA ILE A 150 11.93 -1.65 -15.77
C ILE A 150 11.38 -1.80 -14.36
N CYS A 151 11.34 -3.03 -13.89
CA CYS A 151 11.04 -3.40 -12.51
C CYS A 151 12.33 -3.71 -11.77
N GLY A 152 12.55 -3.10 -10.62
CA GLY A 152 13.76 -3.31 -9.84
C GLY A 152 13.43 -3.73 -8.40
N GLY A 153 13.85 -4.94 -8.02
CA GLY A 153 13.75 -5.44 -6.65
C GLY A 153 15.07 -5.20 -5.91
N PHE A 154 15.01 -4.42 -4.82
CA PHE A 154 16.17 -4.10 -4.00
C PHE A 154 15.80 -4.21 -2.51
N PRO A 155 16.74 -4.63 -1.64
CA PRO A 155 16.57 -4.55 -0.21
C PRO A 155 16.33 -3.12 0.29
N SER A 156 15.82 -2.99 1.50
CA SER A 156 15.68 -1.68 2.15
C SER A 156 17.03 -0.97 2.22
N ALA A 157 17.02 0.36 2.07
CA ALA A 157 18.21 1.25 2.12
C ALA A 157 19.28 0.97 1.04
N SER A 158 18.97 0.25 -0.03
CA SER A 158 19.91 -0.06 -1.12
C SER A 158 19.93 0.96 -2.27
N GLY A 159 19.16 2.05 -2.15
CA GLY A 159 19.09 3.11 -3.16
C GLY A 159 17.98 2.94 -4.20
N LYS A 160 17.00 2.07 -3.97
CA LYS A 160 15.86 1.82 -4.89
C LYS A 160 15.14 3.12 -5.30
N THR A 161 14.76 3.96 -4.34
CA THR A 161 14.10 5.25 -4.59
C THR A 161 14.97 6.18 -5.42
N ASN A 162 16.27 6.28 -5.11
CA ASN A 162 17.19 7.11 -5.87
C ASN A 162 17.31 6.65 -7.33
N LEU A 163 17.35 5.34 -7.55
CA LEU A 163 17.38 4.80 -8.92
C LEU A 163 16.06 5.05 -9.66
N ALA A 164 14.92 4.87 -8.99
CA ALA A 164 13.61 5.12 -9.58
C ALA A 164 13.41 6.58 -10.02
N MET A 165 14.02 7.53 -9.29
CA MET A 165 13.98 8.97 -9.57
C MET A 165 15.14 9.46 -10.44
N THR A 166 15.89 8.56 -11.05
CA THR A 166 17.02 8.91 -11.92
C THR A 166 16.56 9.73 -13.13
N LEU A 167 17.36 10.75 -13.44
CA LEU A 167 17.24 11.51 -14.70
C LEU A 167 18.26 10.96 -15.71
N ALA A 168 17.91 11.03 -16.99
CA ALA A 168 18.87 10.69 -18.03
C ALA A 168 20.05 11.70 -17.99
N PRO A 169 21.32 11.25 -17.93
CA PRO A 169 22.47 12.13 -18.07
C PRO A 169 22.41 12.93 -19.36
N ASP A 170 23.00 14.14 -19.36
CA ASP A 170 22.92 15.07 -20.51
C ASP A 170 23.28 14.41 -21.85
N ALA A 171 24.32 13.58 -21.88
CA ALA A 171 24.72 12.84 -23.08
C ALA A 171 23.66 11.87 -23.62
N LEU A 172 22.80 11.35 -22.77
CA LEU A 172 21.74 10.41 -23.10
C LEU A 172 20.37 11.10 -23.16
N GLY A 173 20.20 12.22 -22.48
CA GLY A 173 18.94 12.97 -22.37
C GLY A 173 18.41 13.51 -23.69
N VAL A 174 19.28 13.68 -24.69
CA VAL A 174 18.88 14.02 -26.06
C VAL A 174 18.01 12.92 -26.67
N ARG A 175 18.36 11.66 -26.42
CA ARG A 175 17.68 10.49 -26.99
C ARG A 175 16.69 9.85 -26.04
N TYR A 176 17.02 9.75 -24.76
CA TYR A 176 16.22 8.99 -23.78
C TYR A 176 15.53 9.91 -22.78
N HIS A 177 14.33 9.51 -22.39
CA HIS A 177 13.58 10.13 -21.29
C HIS A 177 13.23 9.07 -20.26
N VAL A 178 13.39 9.39 -18.98
CA VAL A 178 13.04 8.51 -17.85
C VAL A 178 11.70 8.95 -17.28
N GLU A 179 10.77 8.01 -17.13
CA GLU A 179 9.48 8.21 -16.49
C GLU A 179 9.45 7.48 -15.15
N PHE A 180 9.09 8.21 -14.11
CA PHE A 180 8.91 7.64 -12.78
C PHE A 180 7.46 7.14 -12.63
N TYR A 181 7.27 5.87 -12.23
CA TYR A 181 5.96 5.30 -11.95
C TYR A 181 5.76 4.98 -10.47
N GLY A 182 6.78 4.50 -9.79
CA GLY A 182 6.74 4.18 -8.37
C GLY A 182 8.06 3.64 -7.87
N ASP A 183 8.27 3.67 -6.56
CA ASP A 183 9.57 3.32 -5.98
C ASP A 183 9.53 2.23 -4.91
N ASP A 184 8.35 1.72 -4.56
CA ASP A 184 8.27 0.81 -3.41
C ASP A 184 7.42 -0.43 -3.64
N ILE A 185 6.13 -0.30 -3.95
CA ILE A 185 5.24 -1.45 -4.19
C ILE A 185 4.61 -1.32 -5.56
N ALA A 186 4.74 -2.36 -6.37
CA ALA A 186 4.17 -2.45 -7.70
C ALA A 186 3.26 -3.67 -7.83
N TRP A 187 2.16 -3.49 -8.54
CA TRP A 187 1.29 -4.55 -9.04
C TRP A 187 1.49 -4.65 -10.55
N ILE A 188 1.99 -5.79 -11.02
CA ILE A 188 2.40 -6.05 -12.40
C ILE A 188 1.80 -7.36 -12.93
#